data_177b3fb3bfeb5baea5615e92a97b6b9f
#
_entry.id   177b3fb3bfeb5baea5615e92a97b6b9f
#
_cell.length_a   1.000
_cell.length_b   1.000
_cell.length_c   1.000
_cell.angle_alpha   90.00
_cell.angle_beta   90.00
_cell.angle_gamma   90.00
#
_symmetry.space_group_name_H-M   'P 1'
#
loop_
_entity.id
_entity.type
_entity.pdbx_description
1 polymer ?
#
loop_
_entity_poly.entity_id
_entity_poly.type
_entity_poly.pdbx_seq_one_letter_code
_entity_poly.pdbx_strand_id
1 'polypeptide(L)'
;MYPGIHNFSEIGKLNKVLLHRPGKELEALTPATLERLLFDDVPYLKIAQEEHDNFARVLRENGVEVVYYVDEVAKAIADPARQIQLVNDFLNISKIHAKGLRASMTSYLLNMPPKQMVAELIAGIKRSEVATKEATSLMDLVEDDYPFVSDPMPNLYFTRDPGACVGN
;
A
#
# COMPACT_ATOMS: atom_id res chain seq x y z
N MET A 1 13.85 19.81 12.14
CA MET A 1 14.60 19.49 10.91
C MET A 1 14.67 17.98 10.81
N TYR A 2 14.11 17.39 9.77
CA TYR A 2 14.18 15.94 9.53
C TYR A 2 15.50 15.65 8.78
N PRO A 3 16.47 14.97 9.39
CA PRO A 3 17.73 14.65 8.72
C PRO A 3 17.42 13.71 7.55
N GLY A 4 17.70 14.17 6.32
CA GLY A 4 17.48 13.39 5.10
C GLY A 4 16.54 14.04 4.08
N ILE A 5 15.81 15.10 4.44
CA ILE A 5 15.05 15.91 3.49
C ILE A 5 15.82 17.21 3.26
N HIS A 6 16.19 17.48 2.01
CA HIS A 6 16.85 18.70 1.56
C HIS A 6 16.61 18.86 0.06
N ASN A 7 15.39 19.24 -0.30
CA ASN A 7 14.97 19.30 -1.69
C ASN A 7 14.53 20.71 -2.08
N PHE A 8 15.43 21.44 -2.72
CA PHE A 8 15.21 22.81 -3.20
C PHE A 8 15.16 22.92 -4.73
N SER A 9 15.38 21.82 -5.44
CA SER A 9 15.43 21.83 -6.91
C SER A 9 15.15 20.45 -7.46
N GLU A 10 14.42 20.39 -8.57
CA GLU A 10 14.18 19.14 -9.32
C GLU A 10 15.23 18.87 -10.40
N ILE A 11 16.12 19.83 -10.65
CA ILE A 11 17.21 19.72 -11.63
C ILE A 11 18.57 19.49 -10.98
N GLY A 12 18.65 19.47 -9.66
CA GLY A 12 19.86 19.17 -8.91
C GLY A 12 20.20 17.67 -8.92
N LYS A 13 21.37 17.35 -8.38
CA LYS A 13 21.78 15.94 -8.22
C LYS A 13 20.79 15.21 -7.30
N LEU A 14 20.21 14.11 -7.79
CA LEU A 14 19.39 13.23 -6.97
C LEU A 14 20.29 12.40 -6.04
N ASN A 15 20.10 12.51 -4.73
CA ASN A 15 20.87 11.80 -3.75
C ASN A 15 20.11 10.60 -3.17
N LYS A 16 18.79 10.73 -2.96
CA LYS A 16 17.92 9.70 -2.39
C LYS A 16 16.56 9.75 -3.05
N VAL A 17 15.98 8.59 -3.30
CA VAL A 17 14.63 8.45 -3.86
C VAL A 17 13.85 7.38 -3.13
N LEU A 18 12.56 7.67 -2.89
CA LEU A 18 11.58 6.71 -2.38
C LEU A 18 10.87 6.07 -3.56
N LEU A 19 10.91 4.74 -3.63
CA LEU A 19 10.21 3.96 -4.65
C LEU A 19 9.23 2.99 -3.99
N HIS A 20 8.19 2.62 -4.74
CA HIS A 20 7.35 1.47 -4.43
C HIS A 20 7.50 0.43 -5.53
N ARG A 21 8.04 -0.74 -5.19
CA ARG A 21 8.13 -1.86 -6.13
C ARG A 21 6.76 -2.47 -6.33
N PRO A 22 6.27 -2.62 -7.55
CA PRO A 22 4.96 -3.22 -7.83
C PRO A 22 4.77 -4.55 -7.10
N GLY A 23 3.63 -4.70 -6.45
CA GLY A 23 3.27 -5.88 -5.67
C GLY A 23 1.91 -6.45 -6.05
N LYS A 24 1.30 -7.19 -5.13
CA LYS A 24 0.00 -7.85 -5.35
C LYS A 24 -1.15 -6.89 -5.67
N GLU A 25 -1.01 -5.61 -5.37
CA GLU A 25 -1.99 -4.57 -5.73
C GLU A 25 -2.22 -4.48 -7.24
N LEU A 26 -1.22 -4.82 -8.08
CA LEU A 26 -1.39 -4.88 -9.53
C LEU A 26 -2.17 -6.12 -9.98
N GLU A 27 -2.10 -7.23 -9.23
CA GLU A 27 -2.88 -8.44 -9.54
C GLU A 27 -4.38 -8.26 -9.22
N ALA A 28 -4.72 -7.21 -8.48
CA ALA A 28 -6.10 -6.82 -8.19
C ALA A 28 -6.76 -6.04 -9.34
N LEU A 29 -5.97 -5.58 -10.30
CA LEU A 29 -6.47 -4.92 -11.51
C LEU A 29 -7.12 -5.95 -12.43
N THR A 30 -8.42 -5.80 -12.62
CA THR A 30 -9.23 -6.59 -13.54
C THR A 30 -10.06 -5.64 -14.41
N PRO A 31 -10.59 -6.06 -15.54
CA PRO A 31 -11.45 -5.19 -16.35
C PRO A 31 -12.59 -4.53 -15.56
N ALA A 32 -13.10 -5.19 -14.51
CA ALA A 32 -14.15 -4.67 -13.66
C ALA A 32 -13.67 -3.63 -12.63
N THR A 33 -12.36 -3.59 -12.34
CA THR A 33 -11.79 -2.70 -11.32
C THR A 33 -10.95 -1.56 -11.91
N LEU A 34 -10.61 -1.58 -13.19
CA LEU A 34 -9.75 -0.59 -13.85
C LEU A 34 -10.26 0.84 -13.67
N GLU A 35 -11.53 1.11 -14.02
CA GLU A 35 -12.11 2.44 -13.91
C GLU A 35 -12.08 2.96 -12.45
N ARG A 36 -12.45 2.10 -11.49
CA ARG A 36 -12.44 2.43 -10.06
C ARG A 36 -11.03 2.74 -9.54
N LEU A 37 -10.03 2.03 -10.02
CA LEU A 37 -8.63 2.14 -9.58
C LEU A 37 -7.79 3.10 -10.45
N LEU A 38 -8.43 3.76 -11.43
CA LEU A 38 -7.83 4.74 -12.34
C LEU A 38 -6.65 4.17 -13.16
N PHE A 39 -6.82 2.96 -13.66
CA PHE A 39 -5.89 2.33 -14.58
C PHE A 39 -6.54 2.09 -15.94
N ASP A 40 -5.78 2.29 -17.01
CA ASP A 40 -6.25 2.11 -18.41
C ASP A 40 -6.11 0.66 -18.87
N ASP A 41 -5.19 -0.12 -18.28
CA ASP A 41 -4.92 -1.50 -18.65
C ASP A 41 -4.41 -2.31 -17.46
N VAL A 42 -4.33 -3.64 -17.62
CA VAL A 42 -3.85 -4.58 -16.60
C VAL A 42 -2.37 -4.88 -16.83
N PRO A 43 -1.44 -4.31 -16.04
CA PRO A 43 -0.03 -4.60 -16.20
C PRO A 43 0.29 -6.05 -15.79
N TYR A 44 1.23 -6.68 -16.51
CA TYR A 44 1.72 -7.97 -16.09
C TYR A 44 2.76 -7.82 -14.97
N LEU A 45 2.41 -8.22 -13.75
CA LEU A 45 3.20 -7.97 -12.53
C LEU A 45 4.66 -8.36 -12.66
N LYS A 46 4.96 -9.55 -13.23
CA LYS A 46 6.33 -10.03 -13.37
C LYS A 46 7.19 -9.08 -14.20
N ILE A 47 6.69 -8.63 -15.34
CA ILE A 47 7.42 -7.69 -16.22
C ILE A 47 7.53 -6.33 -15.54
N ALA A 48 6.46 -5.82 -14.91
CA ALA A 48 6.50 -4.57 -14.17
C ALA A 48 7.55 -4.59 -13.05
N GLN A 49 7.73 -5.73 -12.37
CA GLN A 49 8.78 -5.90 -11.37
C GLN A 49 10.18 -5.91 -11.97
N GLU A 50 10.39 -6.63 -13.07
CA GLU A 50 11.69 -6.67 -13.77
C GLU A 50 12.10 -5.29 -14.27
N GLU A 51 11.19 -4.53 -14.85
CA GLU A 51 11.43 -3.16 -15.30
C GLU A 51 11.72 -2.21 -14.15
N HIS A 52 10.94 -2.30 -13.07
CA HIS A 52 11.16 -1.50 -11.87
C HIS A 52 12.51 -1.82 -11.20
N ASP A 53 12.88 -3.11 -11.10
CA ASP A 53 14.16 -3.52 -10.53
C ASP A 53 15.33 -2.99 -11.38
N ASN A 54 15.19 -3.00 -12.71
CA ASN A 54 16.16 -2.41 -13.62
C ASN A 54 16.26 -0.88 -13.45
N PHE A 55 15.13 -0.19 -13.32
CA PHE A 55 15.10 1.25 -13.02
C PHE A 55 15.83 1.57 -11.70
N ALA A 56 15.51 0.82 -10.64
CA ALA A 56 16.17 0.99 -9.33
C ALA A 56 17.69 0.69 -9.41
N ARG A 57 18.09 -0.28 -10.22
CA ARG A 57 19.51 -0.60 -10.47
C ARG A 57 20.24 0.57 -11.13
N VAL A 58 19.66 1.15 -12.19
CA VAL A 58 20.26 2.30 -12.88
C VAL A 58 20.42 3.50 -11.93
N LEU A 59 19.45 3.77 -11.07
CA LEU A 59 19.57 4.83 -10.07
C LEU A 59 20.76 4.57 -9.11
N ARG A 60 20.89 3.35 -8.59
CA ARG A 60 22.01 2.98 -7.69
C ARG A 60 23.36 3.08 -8.36
N GLU A 61 23.47 2.65 -9.62
CA GLU A 61 24.71 2.76 -10.42
C GLU A 61 25.13 4.22 -10.64
N ASN A 62 24.16 5.15 -10.61
CA ASN A 62 24.41 6.60 -10.67
C ASN A 62 24.58 7.25 -9.28
N GLY A 63 24.76 6.45 -8.23
CA GLY A 63 25.05 6.92 -6.88
C GLY A 63 23.84 7.43 -6.11
N VAL A 64 22.62 7.08 -6.54
CA VAL A 64 21.37 7.42 -5.82
C VAL A 64 21.08 6.36 -4.77
N GLU A 65 20.79 6.79 -3.55
CA GLU A 65 20.24 5.91 -2.51
C GLU A 65 18.78 5.61 -2.83
N VAL A 66 18.45 4.36 -3.11
CA VAL A 66 17.07 3.91 -3.35
C VAL A 66 16.53 3.27 -2.08
N VAL A 67 15.48 3.84 -1.53
CA VAL A 67 14.69 3.30 -0.41
C VAL A 67 13.31 2.89 -0.88
N TYR A 68 12.72 1.89 -0.20
CA TYR A 68 11.41 1.38 -0.58
C TYR A 68 10.34 1.77 0.44
N TYR A 69 9.18 2.19 -0.07
CA TYR A 69 8.05 2.63 0.73
C TYR A 69 7.66 1.61 1.81
N VAL A 70 7.51 0.34 1.42
CA VAL A 70 7.13 -0.73 2.35
C VAL A 70 8.14 -0.88 3.50
N ASP A 71 9.43 -0.77 3.20
CA ASP A 71 10.49 -0.92 4.19
C ASP A 71 10.53 0.28 5.15
N GLU A 72 10.37 1.50 4.64
CA GLU A 72 10.38 2.70 5.46
C GLU A 72 9.15 2.80 6.37
N VAL A 73 7.96 2.47 5.85
CA VAL A 73 6.74 2.41 6.67
C VAL A 73 6.87 1.33 7.74
N ALA A 74 7.37 0.13 7.39
CA ALA A 74 7.58 -0.95 8.35
C ALA A 74 8.53 -0.55 9.49
N LYS A 75 9.59 0.21 9.20
CA LYS A 75 10.48 0.79 10.21
C LYS A 75 9.77 1.82 11.10
N ALA A 76 8.96 2.69 10.48
CA ALA A 76 8.22 3.73 11.21
C ALA A 76 7.19 3.15 12.19
N ILE A 77 6.63 1.98 11.87
CA ILE A 77 5.64 1.28 12.71
C ILE A 77 6.23 0.08 13.46
N ALA A 78 7.54 0.03 13.70
CA ALA A 78 8.16 -1.07 14.45
C ALA A 78 7.62 -1.20 15.88
N ASP A 79 7.15 -0.09 16.46
CA ASP A 79 6.48 -0.06 17.76
C ASP A 79 5.05 -0.62 17.64
N PRO A 80 4.65 -1.62 18.49
CA PRO A 80 3.30 -2.17 18.48
C PRO A 80 2.18 -1.13 18.63
N ALA A 81 2.39 -0.07 19.40
CA ALA A 81 1.40 0.99 19.57
C ALA A 81 1.16 1.74 18.25
N ARG A 82 2.21 1.95 17.45
CA ARG A 82 2.09 2.56 16.10
C ARG A 82 1.42 1.64 15.10
N GLN A 83 1.63 0.32 15.21
CA GLN A 83 0.90 -0.65 14.38
C GLN A 83 -0.59 -0.59 14.65
N ILE A 84 -0.98 -0.60 15.94
CA ILE A 84 -2.39 -0.48 16.34
C ILE A 84 -2.98 0.84 15.83
N GLN A 85 -2.25 1.94 15.96
CA GLN A 85 -2.68 3.24 15.45
C GLN A 85 -2.89 3.20 13.93
N LEU A 86 -1.91 2.71 13.16
CA LEU A 86 -2.01 2.60 11.70
C LEU A 86 -3.24 1.77 11.28
N VAL A 87 -3.46 0.61 11.91
CA VAL A 87 -4.62 -0.23 11.61
C VAL A 87 -5.93 0.52 11.91
N ASN A 88 -6.03 1.20 13.03
CA ASN A 88 -7.23 1.96 13.38
C ASN A 88 -7.49 3.10 12.40
N ASP A 89 -6.45 3.85 12.02
CA ASP A 89 -6.56 4.96 11.08
C ASP A 89 -6.96 4.44 9.68
N PHE A 90 -6.35 3.35 9.24
CA PHE A 90 -6.71 2.67 8.00
C PHE A 90 -8.19 2.25 7.97
N LEU A 91 -8.67 1.58 9.02
CA LEU A 91 -10.07 1.15 9.12
C LEU A 91 -11.05 2.33 9.13
N ASN A 92 -10.66 3.45 9.72
CA ASN A 92 -11.46 4.68 9.72
C ASN A 92 -11.53 5.32 8.33
N ILE A 93 -10.39 5.44 7.65
CA ILE A 93 -10.28 5.99 6.29
C ILE A 93 -11.07 5.12 5.29
N SER A 94 -10.96 3.80 5.43
CA SER A 94 -11.70 2.83 4.62
C SER A 94 -13.19 2.74 4.97
N LYS A 95 -13.68 3.57 5.92
CA LYS A 95 -15.08 3.62 6.38
C LYS A 95 -15.64 2.29 6.87
N ILE A 96 -14.78 1.44 7.41
CA ILE A 96 -15.17 0.15 7.97
C ILE A 96 -15.66 0.36 9.40
N HIS A 97 -16.98 0.37 9.59
CA HIS A 97 -17.64 0.69 10.86
C HIS A 97 -18.22 -0.53 11.58
N ALA A 98 -18.51 -1.62 10.86
CA ALA A 98 -19.07 -2.83 11.43
C ALA A 98 -18.10 -3.45 12.47
N LYS A 99 -18.54 -3.56 13.74
CA LYS A 99 -17.69 -3.96 14.87
C LYS A 99 -17.02 -5.34 14.66
N GLY A 100 -17.77 -6.33 14.16
CA GLY A 100 -17.25 -7.67 13.90
C GLY A 100 -16.15 -7.66 12.82
N LEU A 101 -16.39 -6.98 11.71
CA LEU A 101 -15.43 -6.85 10.61
C LEU A 101 -14.17 -6.11 11.05
N ARG A 102 -14.31 -5.01 11.81
CA ARG A 102 -13.16 -4.29 12.39
C ARG A 102 -12.31 -5.19 13.29
N ALA A 103 -12.94 -5.96 14.17
CA ALA A 103 -12.23 -6.87 15.05
C ALA A 103 -11.47 -7.94 14.26
N SER A 104 -12.11 -8.53 13.25
CA SER A 104 -11.48 -9.53 12.37
C SER A 104 -10.30 -8.96 11.60
N MET A 105 -10.46 -7.79 10.97
CA MET A 105 -9.37 -7.14 10.23
C MET A 105 -8.24 -6.71 11.15
N THR A 106 -8.54 -6.18 12.34
CA THR A 106 -7.53 -5.83 13.33
C THR A 106 -6.71 -7.05 13.75
N SER A 107 -7.38 -8.16 14.06
CA SER A 107 -6.71 -9.41 14.42
C SER A 107 -5.88 -9.96 13.26
N TYR A 108 -6.43 -9.94 12.04
CA TYR A 108 -5.74 -10.40 10.83
C TYR A 108 -4.43 -9.63 10.60
N LEU A 109 -4.50 -8.30 10.62
CA LEU A 109 -3.35 -7.43 10.34
C LEU A 109 -2.29 -7.46 11.45
N LEU A 110 -2.71 -7.38 12.72
CA LEU A 110 -1.76 -7.35 13.85
C LEU A 110 -1.05 -8.69 14.12
N ASN A 111 -1.52 -9.79 13.53
CA ASN A 111 -0.81 -11.07 13.56
C ASN A 111 0.33 -11.18 12.55
N MET A 112 0.50 -10.17 11.68
CA MET A 112 1.57 -10.14 10.68
C MET A 112 2.79 -9.35 11.17
N PRO A 113 4.00 -9.72 10.70
CA PRO A 113 5.16 -8.83 10.83
C PRO A 113 4.88 -7.48 10.15
N PRO A 114 5.45 -6.35 10.65
CA PRO A 114 5.16 -5.00 10.13
C PRO A 114 5.29 -4.86 8.61
N LYS A 115 6.33 -5.42 8.02
CA LYS A 115 6.55 -5.36 6.56
C LYS A 115 5.46 -6.10 5.79
N GLN A 116 5.02 -7.26 6.27
CA GLN A 116 3.95 -8.03 5.66
C GLN A 116 2.61 -7.30 5.81
N MET A 117 2.33 -6.73 6.99
CA MET A 117 1.13 -5.95 7.25
C MET A 117 1.02 -4.75 6.28
N VAL A 118 2.11 -4.00 6.09
CA VAL A 118 2.13 -2.88 5.14
C VAL A 118 1.87 -3.34 3.71
N ALA A 119 2.52 -4.42 3.28
CA ALA A 119 2.31 -4.97 1.94
C ALA A 119 0.87 -5.45 1.73
N GLU A 120 0.24 -6.03 2.76
CA GLU A 120 -1.14 -6.49 2.72
C GLU A 120 -2.14 -5.33 2.65
N LEU A 121 -1.90 -4.26 3.41
CA LEU A 121 -2.71 -3.04 3.33
C LEU A 121 -2.67 -2.42 1.91
N ILE A 122 -1.52 -2.47 1.25
CA ILE A 122 -1.34 -1.97 -0.13
C ILE A 122 -2.02 -2.90 -1.14
N ALA A 123 -1.91 -4.21 -0.95
CA ALA A 123 -2.50 -5.22 -1.83
C ALA A 123 -4.04 -5.17 -1.88
N GLY A 124 -4.65 -4.56 -0.86
CA GLY A 124 -6.09 -4.61 -0.62
C GLY A 124 -6.49 -5.90 0.07
N ILE A 125 -7.47 -5.82 0.96
CA ILE A 125 -7.91 -6.96 1.77
C ILE A 125 -9.19 -7.53 1.18
N LYS A 126 -9.14 -8.80 0.79
CA LYS A 126 -10.30 -9.50 0.23
C LYS A 126 -11.29 -9.90 1.33
N ARG A 127 -12.58 -9.91 0.99
CA ARG A 127 -13.66 -10.39 1.90
C ARG A 127 -13.39 -11.82 2.39
N SER A 128 -12.87 -12.68 1.51
CA SER A 128 -12.56 -14.08 1.83
C SER A 128 -11.44 -14.25 2.87
N GLU A 129 -10.56 -13.27 3.05
CA GLU A 129 -9.44 -13.33 3.99
C GLU A 129 -9.84 -12.98 5.42
N VAL A 130 -10.91 -12.20 5.58
CA VAL A 130 -11.39 -11.68 6.88
C VAL A 130 -12.80 -12.13 7.24
N ALA A 131 -13.44 -12.97 6.41
CA ALA A 131 -14.77 -13.49 6.69
C ALA A 131 -14.74 -14.41 7.93
N THR A 132 -15.38 -13.96 9.01
CA THR A 132 -15.68 -14.81 10.16
C THR A 132 -17.03 -15.48 9.98
N LYS A 133 -17.18 -16.71 10.49
CA LYS A 133 -18.46 -17.47 10.49
C LYS A 133 -19.61 -16.76 11.23
N GLU A 134 -19.32 -15.66 11.93
CA GLU A 134 -20.28 -14.92 12.77
C GLU A 134 -20.80 -13.61 12.13
N ALA A 135 -20.32 -13.23 10.96
CA ALA A 135 -20.70 -11.98 10.30
C ALA A 135 -21.82 -12.20 9.27
N THR A 136 -22.95 -12.75 9.69
CA THR A 136 -24.19 -12.68 8.92
C THR A 136 -24.97 -11.44 9.33
N SER A 137 -24.50 -10.27 8.90
CA SER A 137 -25.30 -9.06 8.86
C SER A 137 -26.21 -9.11 7.63
N LEU A 138 -27.43 -8.55 7.71
CA LEU A 138 -28.29 -8.33 6.53
C LEU A 138 -27.57 -7.57 5.40
N MET A 139 -26.52 -6.81 5.70
CA MET A 139 -25.65 -6.16 4.71
C MET A 139 -24.73 -7.12 3.97
N ASP A 140 -24.40 -8.28 4.55
CA ASP A 140 -23.60 -9.32 3.90
C ASP A 140 -24.42 -10.15 2.91
N LEU A 141 -25.76 -9.98 2.92
CA LEU A 141 -26.71 -10.59 1.98
C LEU A 141 -26.95 -9.74 0.71
N VAL A 142 -26.46 -8.50 0.69
CA VAL A 142 -26.39 -7.75 -0.55
C VAL A 142 -25.16 -8.31 -1.28
N GLU A 143 -25.41 -9.03 -2.37
CA GLU A 143 -24.37 -9.47 -3.32
C GLU A 143 -23.67 -8.25 -3.90
N ASP A 144 -22.68 -7.76 -3.16
CA ASP A 144 -21.71 -6.82 -3.68
C ASP A 144 -20.65 -7.67 -4.37
N ASP A 145 -20.67 -7.74 -5.69
CA ASP A 145 -19.73 -8.49 -6.53
C ASP A 145 -18.26 -8.02 -6.33
N TYR A 146 -18.07 -6.97 -5.54
CA TYR A 146 -16.76 -6.42 -5.30
C TYR A 146 -15.99 -7.25 -4.25
N PRO A 147 -14.84 -7.85 -4.63
CA PRO A 147 -14.19 -8.86 -3.81
C PRO A 147 -13.43 -8.30 -2.60
N PHE A 148 -13.20 -6.97 -2.54
CA PHE A 148 -12.39 -6.35 -1.50
C PHE A 148 -13.22 -5.71 -0.40
N VAL A 149 -12.73 -5.78 0.83
CA VAL A 149 -13.19 -4.99 1.98
C VAL A 149 -12.50 -3.62 2.00
N SER A 150 -11.22 -3.58 1.62
CA SER A 150 -10.49 -2.36 1.36
C SER A 150 -9.82 -2.43 0.00
N ASP A 151 -9.91 -1.34 -0.75
CA ASP A 151 -9.36 -1.26 -2.10
C ASP A 151 -7.85 -1.46 -2.11
N PRO A 152 -7.29 -2.13 -3.13
CA PRO A 152 -5.87 -2.15 -3.40
C PRO A 152 -5.38 -0.76 -3.81
N MET A 153 -4.08 -0.52 -3.64
CA MET A 153 -3.45 0.78 -3.89
C MET A 153 -2.44 0.73 -5.05
N PRO A 154 -2.86 0.38 -6.29
CA PRO A 154 -1.92 0.26 -7.41
C PRO A 154 -1.26 1.60 -7.77
N ASN A 155 -1.94 2.72 -7.52
CA ASN A 155 -1.42 4.07 -7.75
C ASN A 155 -0.25 4.45 -6.81
N LEU A 156 0.03 3.67 -5.77
CA LEU A 156 1.20 3.87 -4.91
C LEU A 156 2.53 3.69 -5.68
N TYR A 157 2.50 3.05 -6.85
CA TYR A 157 3.62 3.03 -7.78
C TYR A 157 4.15 4.44 -8.10
N PHE A 158 3.26 5.42 -8.17
CA PHE A 158 3.58 6.84 -8.40
C PHE A 158 3.85 7.54 -7.07
N THR A 159 4.98 7.24 -6.44
CA THR A 159 5.32 7.72 -5.08
C THR A 159 5.39 9.25 -4.94
N ARG A 160 5.49 10.00 -6.05
CA ARG A 160 5.52 11.47 -6.05
C ARG A 160 4.13 12.09 -5.90
N ASP A 161 3.09 11.47 -6.45
CA ASP A 161 1.75 12.05 -6.48
C ASP A 161 1.11 12.19 -5.09
N PRO A 162 1.24 11.19 -4.17
CA PRO A 162 0.71 11.32 -2.82
C PRO A 162 1.45 12.32 -1.93
N GLY A 163 2.70 12.68 -2.25
CA GLY A 163 3.48 13.60 -1.44
C GLY A 163 4.82 13.97 -2.04
N ALA A 164 5.17 15.23 -1.94
CA ALA A 164 6.45 15.76 -2.39
C ALA A 164 7.23 16.35 -1.21
N CYS A 165 8.55 16.11 -1.20
CA CYS A 165 9.46 16.75 -0.26
C CYS A 165 9.90 18.11 -0.82
N VAL A 166 9.70 19.17 -0.04
CA VAL A 166 10.11 20.54 -0.40
C VAL A 166 10.81 21.18 0.79
N GLY A 167 12.03 21.68 0.56
CA GLY A 167 12.84 22.34 1.61
C GLY A 167 13.53 21.31 2.54
N ASN A 168 13.54 21.62 3.82
CA ASN A 168 14.19 20.83 4.89
C ASN A 168 13.18 20.13 5.77
#